data_1cc8d3e5b63f20a737238e9491ee9062
#
_entry.id   1cc8d3e5b63f20a737238e9491ee9062
#
_cell.length_a   1.000
_cell.length_b   1.000
_cell.length_c   1.000
_cell.angle_alpha   90.00
_cell.angle_beta   90.00
_cell.angle_gamma   90.00
#
_symmetry.space_group_name_H-M   'P 1'
#
loop_
_entity.id
_entity.type
_entity.pdbx_description
1 polymer ?
#
loop_
_entity_poly.entity_id
_entity_poly.type
_entity_poly.pdbx_seq_one_letter_code
_entity_poly.pdbx_strand_id
1 'polypeptide(L)'
;MVRPMQVVKIYGVQDRRSTAQAKLPWVVRYTIDGRHRSKSFRTRIEADRYRGRLLQAVHDGGRFDETSGEPDAWQTPLGDLGVHEWARRWLAEQWPEWQPRTRTSAVEALARFSTIAVRGSATPPDELRVYLYTALSPGSEAGWNVVLERWMGKHCLTLGELDRERVADIDRRLALKLDGAQMAANTANRIRIVARACVQSTIDAGAIAADVAEAVQVAVTPQGRPDQTER
;
A
#
# COMPACT_ATOMS: atom_id res chain seq x y z
N MET A 1 -23.96 17.56 -8.72
CA MET A 1 -23.84 18.43 -7.52
C MET A 1 -22.46 19.06 -7.54
N VAL A 2 -22.34 20.36 -7.84
CA VAL A 2 -21.04 21.07 -7.84
C VAL A 2 -20.66 21.28 -6.38
N ARG A 3 -19.57 20.62 -5.93
CA ARG A 3 -19.04 20.85 -4.57
C ARG A 3 -18.38 22.24 -4.51
N PRO A 4 -18.49 22.98 -3.41
CA PRO A 4 -17.94 24.32 -3.29
C PRO A 4 -16.41 24.31 -3.48
N MET A 5 -15.86 25.41 -4.02
CA MET A 5 -14.44 25.59 -4.21
C MET A 5 -13.77 25.75 -2.83
N GLN A 6 -12.71 24.98 -2.58
CA GLN A 6 -11.98 25.04 -1.32
C GLN A 6 -11.16 26.34 -1.22
N VAL A 7 -11.15 26.93 -0.04
CA VAL A 7 -10.34 28.12 0.25
C VAL A 7 -9.01 27.69 0.86
N VAL A 8 -7.94 27.80 0.06
CA VAL A 8 -6.58 27.42 0.49
C VAL A 8 -5.72 28.67 0.66
N LYS A 9 -5.07 28.80 1.82
CA LYS A 9 -4.08 29.86 2.10
C LYS A 9 -2.75 29.23 2.47
N ILE A 10 -1.69 29.63 1.77
CA ILE A 10 -0.33 29.09 1.97
C ILE A 10 0.56 30.19 2.50
N TYR A 11 1.16 29.95 3.65
CA TYR A 11 2.03 30.92 4.32
C TYR A 11 3.50 30.78 3.88
N GLY A 12 4.33 31.76 4.29
CA GLY A 12 5.77 31.69 4.08
C GLY A 12 6.43 30.53 4.85
N VAL A 13 7.60 30.12 4.38
CA VAL A 13 8.40 29.14 5.10
C VAL A 13 8.89 29.73 6.41
N GLN A 14 8.65 29.04 7.51
CA GLN A 14 9.07 29.44 8.85
C GLN A 14 10.36 28.74 9.24
N ASP A 15 11.30 29.50 9.80
CA ASP A 15 12.53 28.97 10.39
C ASP A 15 12.32 28.77 11.90
N ARG A 16 12.51 27.55 12.37
CA ARG A 16 12.42 27.16 13.78
C ARG A 16 13.75 26.66 14.35
N ARG A 17 14.88 27.00 13.76
CA ARG A 17 16.22 26.61 14.25
C ARG A 17 16.52 27.16 15.65
N SER A 18 15.87 28.25 16.05
CA SER A 18 15.99 28.81 17.40
C SER A 18 15.31 27.96 18.48
N THR A 19 14.45 27.03 18.11
CA THR A 19 13.81 26.10 19.05
C THR A 19 14.76 24.94 19.26
N ALA A 20 15.43 24.86 20.40
CA ALA A 20 16.33 23.79 20.76
C ALA A 20 15.67 22.42 20.48
N GLN A 21 16.34 21.56 19.69
CA GLN A 21 15.96 20.20 19.32
C GLN A 21 15.06 19.98 18.07
N ALA A 22 14.79 20.98 17.24
CA ALA A 22 14.05 20.74 16.01
C ALA A 22 14.88 19.96 14.98
N LYS A 23 14.67 18.63 14.86
CA LYS A 23 15.27 17.80 13.79
C LYS A 23 14.89 18.27 12.38
N LEU A 24 13.72 18.91 12.24
CA LEU A 24 13.14 19.41 11.00
C LEU A 24 12.74 20.89 11.20
N PRO A 25 13.69 21.86 11.09
CA PRO A 25 13.48 23.23 11.52
C PRO A 25 12.69 24.10 10.53
N TRP A 26 12.52 23.66 9.29
CA TRP A 26 11.84 24.41 8.25
C TRP A 26 10.40 23.97 8.11
N VAL A 27 9.45 24.88 8.36
CA VAL A 27 8.02 24.53 8.41
C VAL A 27 7.24 25.32 7.38
N VAL A 28 6.48 24.61 6.54
CA VAL A 28 5.46 25.18 5.66
C VAL A 28 4.10 25.05 6.36
N ARG A 29 3.40 26.16 6.53
CA ARG A 29 2.04 26.20 7.06
C ARG A 29 1.06 26.60 5.98
N TYR A 30 -0.13 26.06 6.01
CA TYR A 30 -1.22 26.40 5.12
C TYR A 30 -2.57 26.08 5.78
N THR A 31 -3.65 26.60 5.23
CA THR A 31 -5.00 26.28 5.68
C THR A 31 -5.85 25.84 4.49
N ILE A 32 -6.74 24.91 4.74
CA ILE A 32 -7.75 24.44 3.79
C ILE A 32 -9.10 24.60 4.49
N ASP A 33 -9.97 25.44 3.96
CA ASP A 33 -11.28 25.76 4.56
C ASP A 33 -11.19 26.10 6.06
N GLY A 34 -10.14 26.88 6.42
CA GLY A 34 -9.87 27.29 7.80
C GLY A 34 -9.15 26.25 8.67
N ARG A 35 -9.01 25.01 8.24
CA ARG A 35 -8.26 23.98 8.98
C ARG A 35 -6.76 24.14 8.78
N HIS A 36 -6.01 24.25 9.87
CA HIS A 36 -4.55 24.41 9.84
C HIS A 36 -3.84 23.10 9.50
N ARG A 37 -2.86 23.20 8.61
CA ARG A 37 -1.94 22.15 8.22
C ARG A 37 -0.50 22.64 8.29
N SER A 38 0.44 21.73 8.56
CA SER A 38 1.85 22.05 8.53
C SER A 38 2.68 20.84 8.14
N LYS A 39 3.79 21.09 7.42
CA LYS A 39 4.78 20.07 7.09
C LYS A 39 6.17 20.61 7.38
N SER A 40 7.00 19.79 8.03
CA SER A 40 8.35 20.16 8.47
C SER A 40 9.40 19.50 7.60
N PHE A 41 10.52 20.19 7.36
CA PHE A 41 11.59 19.76 6.46
C PHE A 41 12.97 19.96 7.11
N ARG A 42 13.94 19.19 6.65
CA ARG A 42 15.32 19.30 7.12
C ARG A 42 15.99 20.53 6.57
N THR A 43 15.73 20.90 5.32
CA THR A 43 16.37 22.02 4.62
C THR A 43 15.32 23.04 4.17
N ARG A 44 15.77 24.30 4.05
CA ARG A 44 14.94 25.38 3.51
C ARG A 44 14.55 25.13 2.06
N ILE A 45 15.47 24.56 1.26
CA ILE A 45 15.23 24.26 -0.15
C ILE A 45 14.07 23.25 -0.33
N GLU A 46 14.01 22.22 0.52
CA GLU A 46 12.90 21.26 0.51
C GLU A 46 11.57 21.94 0.86
N ALA A 47 11.58 22.81 1.89
CA ALA A 47 10.40 23.56 2.31
C ALA A 47 9.91 24.53 1.21
N ASP A 48 10.83 25.29 0.59
CA ASP A 48 10.50 26.22 -0.50
C ASP A 48 9.96 25.46 -1.73
N ARG A 49 10.55 24.31 -2.07
CA ARG A 49 10.06 23.44 -3.16
C ARG A 49 8.66 22.91 -2.86
N TYR A 50 8.42 22.42 -1.67
CA TYR A 50 7.09 21.95 -1.26
C TYR A 50 6.05 23.08 -1.31
N ARG A 51 6.41 24.26 -0.78
CA ARG A 51 5.55 25.46 -0.84
C ARG A 51 5.25 25.86 -2.29
N GLY A 52 6.26 25.86 -3.16
CA GLY A 52 6.08 26.16 -4.60
C GLY A 52 5.09 25.21 -5.28
N ARG A 53 5.19 23.92 -5.00
CA ARG A 53 4.25 22.90 -5.51
C ARG A 53 2.82 23.11 -4.98
N LEU A 54 2.65 23.49 -3.70
CA LEU A 54 1.32 23.82 -3.15
C LEU A 54 0.71 25.03 -3.87
N LEU A 55 1.51 26.10 -4.08
CA LEU A 55 1.06 27.30 -4.80
C LEU A 55 0.64 26.99 -6.23
N GLN A 56 1.41 26.13 -6.92
CA GLN A 56 1.06 25.68 -8.26
C GLN A 56 -0.27 24.91 -8.26
N ALA A 57 -0.46 23.97 -7.34
CA ALA A 57 -1.70 23.21 -7.23
C ALA A 57 -2.92 24.13 -6.98
N VAL A 58 -2.78 25.17 -6.16
CA VAL A 58 -3.85 26.18 -5.95
C VAL A 58 -4.09 26.98 -7.22
N HIS A 59 -3.02 27.40 -7.92
CA HIS A 59 -3.12 28.14 -9.17
C HIS A 59 -3.85 27.35 -10.26
N ASP A 60 -3.59 26.06 -10.34
CA ASP A 60 -4.22 25.13 -11.28
C ASP A 60 -5.68 24.78 -10.90
N GLY A 61 -6.21 25.38 -9.82
CA GLY A 61 -7.56 25.08 -9.32
C GLY A 61 -7.70 23.68 -8.73
N GLY A 62 -6.60 23.06 -8.34
CA GLY A 62 -6.56 21.71 -7.76
C GLY A 62 -7.29 21.67 -6.42
N ARG A 63 -7.92 20.51 -6.16
CA ARG A 63 -8.54 20.20 -4.87
C ARG A 63 -7.51 19.62 -3.92
N PHE A 64 -7.82 19.74 -2.63
CA PHE A 64 -7.00 19.22 -1.55
C PHE A 64 -7.80 18.18 -0.76
N ASP A 65 -7.17 17.05 -0.49
CA ASP A 65 -7.73 16.01 0.37
C ASP A 65 -7.86 16.51 1.81
N GLU A 66 -9.04 16.34 2.39
CA GLU A 66 -9.33 16.84 3.74
C GLU A 66 -8.55 16.10 4.84
N THR A 67 -8.13 14.86 4.59
CA THR A 67 -7.43 14.02 5.56
C THR A 67 -5.93 14.30 5.55
N SER A 68 -5.30 14.17 4.40
CA SER A 68 -3.85 14.40 4.24
C SER A 68 -3.49 15.89 4.18
N GLY A 69 -4.41 16.73 3.67
CA GLY A 69 -4.15 18.13 3.40
C GLY A 69 -3.29 18.35 2.15
N GLU A 70 -3.02 17.35 1.35
CA GLU A 70 -2.24 17.48 0.12
C GLU A 70 -3.16 17.62 -1.10
N PRO A 71 -2.71 18.25 -2.20
CA PRO A 71 -3.47 18.31 -3.43
C PRO A 71 -3.86 16.91 -3.95
N ASP A 72 -5.10 16.71 -4.36
CA ASP A 72 -5.58 15.43 -4.94
C ASP A 72 -4.71 14.98 -6.11
N ALA A 73 -4.21 15.95 -6.91
CA ALA A 73 -3.31 15.68 -8.02
C ALA A 73 -1.93 15.12 -7.61
N TRP A 74 -1.57 15.19 -6.33
CA TRP A 74 -0.33 14.58 -5.82
C TRP A 74 -0.53 13.15 -5.32
N GLN A 75 -1.78 12.76 -5.16
CA GLN A 75 -2.11 11.39 -4.81
C GLN A 75 -1.89 10.52 -6.06
N THR A 76 -1.12 9.48 -5.89
CA THR A 76 -1.07 8.43 -6.91
C THR A 76 -2.46 7.86 -7.10
N PRO A 77 -3.04 7.86 -8.32
CA PRO A 77 -4.30 7.19 -8.56
C PRO A 77 -4.25 5.77 -7.97
N LEU A 78 -5.33 5.33 -7.33
CA LEU A 78 -5.33 4.01 -6.67
C LEU A 78 -4.90 2.90 -7.63
N GLY A 79 -5.33 2.99 -8.89
CA GLY A 79 -4.93 2.03 -9.93
C GLY A 79 -3.42 1.98 -10.21
N ASP A 80 -2.69 3.08 -10.01
CA ASP A 80 -1.25 3.17 -10.26
C ASP A 80 -0.40 2.76 -9.04
N LEU A 81 -1.04 2.54 -7.88
CA LEU A 81 -0.37 2.05 -6.69
C LEU A 81 0.13 0.62 -6.91
N GLY A 82 1.37 0.35 -6.49
CA GLY A 82 1.89 -1.01 -6.44
C GLY A 82 1.13 -1.90 -5.44
N VAL A 83 0.94 -3.15 -5.79
CA VAL A 83 0.29 -4.15 -4.91
C VAL A 83 0.95 -4.18 -3.52
N HIS A 84 2.29 -4.09 -3.45
CA HIS A 84 3.03 -4.06 -2.18
C HIS A 84 2.78 -2.78 -1.37
N GLU A 85 2.57 -1.64 -2.04
CA GLU A 85 2.24 -0.37 -1.37
C GLU A 85 0.84 -0.41 -0.77
N TRP A 86 -0.12 -1.01 -1.50
CA TRP A 86 -1.45 -1.25 -0.97
C TRP A 86 -1.43 -2.21 0.21
N ALA A 87 -0.71 -3.33 0.08
CA ALA A 87 -0.56 -4.29 1.16
C ALA A 87 -0.01 -3.65 2.45
N ARG A 88 0.96 -2.73 2.33
CA ARG A 88 1.50 -1.95 3.44
C ARG A 88 0.44 -1.04 4.08
N ARG A 89 -0.36 -0.32 3.27
CA ARG A 89 -1.46 0.53 3.77
C ARG A 89 -2.51 -0.30 4.50
N TRP A 90 -2.98 -1.35 3.86
CA TRP A 90 -3.99 -2.23 4.43
C TRP A 90 -3.53 -2.87 5.74
N LEU A 91 -2.28 -3.34 5.82
CA LEU A 91 -1.71 -3.85 7.07
C LEU A 91 -1.69 -2.78 8.17
N ALA A 92 -1.31 -1.56 7.86
CA ALA A 92 -1.27 -0.47 8.83
C ALA A 92 -2.66 -0.16 9.40
N GLU A 93 -3.70 -0.22 8.57
CA GLU A 93 -5.10 -0.05 8.99
C GLU A 93 -5.59 -1.18 9.90
N GLN A 94 -5.25 -2.43 9.57
CA GLN A 94 -5.67 -3.60 10.35
C GLN A 94 -4.83 -3.82 11.61
N TRP A 95 -3.63 -3.25 11.68
CA TRP A 95 -2.64 -3.52 12.70
C TRP A 95 -3.09 -3.33 14.14
N PRO A 96 -3.83 -2.26 14.50
CA PRO A 96 -4.27 -2.05 15.87
C PRO A 96 -5.18 -3.17 16.39
N GLU A 97 -6.05 -3.69 15.51
CA GLU A 97 -7.08 -4.67 15.86
C GLU A 97 -6.55 -6.11 15.99
N TRP A 98 -5.36 -6.38 15.44
CA TRP A 98 -4.85 -7.74 15.34
C TRP A 98 -3.91 -8.13 16.48
N GLN A 99 -4.03 -9.38 16.90
CA GLN A 99 -3.11 -10.00 17.85
C GLN A 99 -1.72 -10.19 17.22
N PRO A 100 -0.62 -10.19 18.00
CA PRO A 100 0.75 -10.31 17.48
C PRO A 100 0.97 -11.49 16.53
N ARG A 101 0.40 -12.65 16.84
CA ARG A 101 0.51 -13.85 16.00
C ARG A 101 -0.20 -13.67 14.65
N THR A 102 -1.34 -12.99 14.62
CA THR A 102 -2.06 -12.67 13.39
C THR A 102 -1.25 -11.68 12.55
N ARG A 103 -0.66 -10.65 13.16
CA ARG A 103 0.22 -9.67 12.49
C ARG A 103 1.38 -10.37 11.78
N THR A 104 2.11 -11.24 12.47
CA THR A 104 3.23 -12.00 11.87
C THR A 104 2.77 -12.86 10.70
N SER A 105 1.65 -13.58 10.86
CA SER A 105 1.09 -14.41 9.78
C SER A 105 0.65 -13.59 8.57
N ALA A 106 0.09 -12.40 8.79
CA ALA A 106 -0.36 -11.52 7.73
C ALA A 106 0.82 -10.91 6.96
N VAL A 107 1.85 -10.45 7.66
CA VAL A 107 3.10 -9.97 7.04
C VAL A 107 3.73 -11.08 6.18
N GLU A 108 3.81 -12.31 6.69
CA GLU A 108 4.31 -13.45 5.93
C GLU A 108 3.53 -13.68 4.64
N ALA A 109 2.21 -13.72 4.73
CA ALA A 109 1.33 -13.94 3.60
C ALA A 109 1.46 -12.83 2.55
N LEU A 110 1.48 -11.56 2.96
CA LEU A 110 1.56 -10.42 2.05
C LEU A 110 2.96 -10.20 1.49
N ALA A 111 4.03 -10.53 2.21
CA ALA A 111 5.37 -10.57 1.66
C ALA A 111 5.45 -11.57 0.49
N ARG A 112 4.87 -12.75 0.68
CA ARG A 112 4.79 -13.75 -0.39
C ARG A 112 3.91 -13.29 -1.55
N PHE A 113 2.73 -12.74 -1.27
CA PHE A 113 1.83 -12.19 -2.27
C PHE A 113 2.53 -11.13 -3.13
N SER A 114 3.19 -10.16 -2.50
CA SER A 114 3.93 -9.09 -3.19
C SER A 114 5.10 -9.62 -4.03
N THR A 115 5.78 -10.69 -3.58
CA THR A 115 6.87 -11.33 -4.33
C THR A 115 6.35 -12.05 -5.59
N ILE A 116 5.12 -12.56 -5.56
CA ILE A 116 4.49 -13.26 -6.69
C ILE A 116 3.82 -12.27 -7.66
N ALA A 117 3.29 -11.16 -7.15
CA ALA A 117 2.58 -10.13 -7.92
C ALA A 117 3.55 -9.23 -8.70
N VAL A 118 4.31 -9.83 -9.62
CA VAL A 118 5.30 -9.13 -10.46
C VAL A 118 5.00 -9.29 -11.95
N ARG A 119 5.44 -8.31 -12.74
CA ARG A 119 5.23 -8.27 -14.19
C ARG A 119 6.12 -9.29 -14.89
N GLY A 120 5.53 -10.02 -15.83
CA GLY A 120 6.24 -10.94 -16.71
C GLY A 120 7.01 -12.02 -15.96
N SER A 121 8.22 -12.32 -16.43
CA SER A 121 9.14 -13.32 -15.87
C SER A 121 10.22 -12.69 -14.97
N ALA A 122 9.97 -11.49 -14.40
CA ALA A 122 10.94 -10.86 -13.52
C ALA A 122 11.24 -11.75 -12.33
N THR A 123 12.52 -12.08 -12.15
CA THR A 123 12.98 -12.89 -11.01
C THR A 123 13.21 -11.96 -9.82
N PRO A 124 12.48 -12.15 -8.71
CA PRO A 124 12.71 -11.37 -7.51
C PRO A 124 14.13 -11.59 -6.95
N PRO A 125 14.79 -10.52 -6.48
CA PRO A 125 16.05 -10.68 -5.73
C PRO A 125 15.86 -11.58 -4.49
N ASP A 126 16.86 -12.36 -4.15
CA ASP A 126 16.79 -13.33 -3.04
C ASP A 126 16.45 -12.65 -1.70
N GLU A 127 16.96 -11.44 -1.49
CA GLU A 127 16.73 -10.66 -0.28
C GLU A 127 15.34 -10.03 -0.22
N LEU A 128 14.62 -9.96 -1.34
CA LEU A 128 13.34 -9.24 -1.42
C LEU A 128 12.32 -9.74 -0.40
N ARG A 129 12.22 -11.05 -0.24
CA ARG A 129 11.28 -11.63 0.71
C ARG A 129 11.59 -11.21 2.15
N VAL A 130 12.85 -11.28 2.55
CA VAL A 130 13.30 -10.86 3.89
C VAL A 130 13.06 -9.37 4.08
N TYR A 131 13.37 -8.58 3.07
CA TYR A 131 13.10 -7.15 3.07
C TYR A 131 11.62 -6.84 3.29
N LEU A 132 10.71 -7.52 2.57
CA LEU A 132 9.28 -7.29 2.66
C LEU A 132 8.72 -7.61 4.06
N TYR A 133 9.29 -8.56 4.81
CA TYR A 133 8.89 -8.77 6.21
C TYR A 133 9.06 -7.52 7.07
N THR A 134 10.13 -6.78 6.84
CA THR A 134 10.38 -5.53 7.55
C THR A 134 9.57 -4.38 6.95
N ALA A 135 9.59 -4.24 5.62
CA ALA A 135 8.97 -3.13 4.92
C ALA A 135 7.43 -3.10 5.02
N LEU A 136 6.79 -4.27 5.19
CA LEU A 136 5.34 -4.39 5.38
C LEU A 136 4.93 -4.22 6.85
N SER A 137 5.85 -4.36 7.80
CA SER A 137 5.54 -4.23 9.23
C SER A 137 5.40 -2.77 9.64
N PRO A 138 4.24 -2.30 10.10
CA PRO A 138 4.06 -0.92 10.56
C PRO A 138 5.04 -0.55 11.68
N GLY A 139 5.62 0.66 11.59
CA GLY A 139 6.60 1.16 12.55
C GLY A 139 8.03 0.65 12.36
N SER A 140 8.29 -0.15 11.32
CA SER A 140 9.61 -0.69 11.03
C SER A 140 10.33 0.15 9.97
N GLU A 141 10.77 1.36 10.33
CA GLU A 141 11.52 2.26 9.42
C GLU A 141 12.99 1.85 9.25
N ALA A 142 13.51 1.00 10.12
CA ALA A 142 14.94 0.69 10.23
C ALA A 142 15.51 -0.16 9.08
N GLY A 143 14.67 -0.69 8.19
CA GLY A 143 15.10 -1.61 7.12
C GLY A 143 14.87 -1.10 5.70
N TRP A 144 14.65 0.23 5.51
CA TRP A 144 14.34 0.75 4.18
C TRP A 144 15.49 0.58 3.19
N ASN A 145 15.29 -0.27 2.18
CA ASN A 145 16.27 -0.53 1.12
C ASN A 145 15.82 0.11 -0.20
N VAL A 146 16.47 1.21 -0.57
CA VAL A 146 16.14 2.00 -1.77
C VAL A 146 16.28 1.19 -3.07
N VAL A 147 17.20 0.22 -3.11
CA VAL A 147 17.40 -0.62 -4.30
C VAL A 147 16.22 -1.58 -4.49
N LEU A 148 15.79 -2.23 -3.40
CA LEU A 148 14.66 -3.15 -3.42
C LEU A 148 13.34 -2.41 -3.64
N GLU A 149 13.14 -1.22 -3.04
CA GLU A 149 11.96 -0.37 -3.33
C GLU A 149 11.92 0.06 -4.81
N ARG A 150 13.07 0.43 -5.38
CA ARG A 150 13.13 0.76 -6.81
C ARG A 150 12.82 -0.46 -7.67
N TRP A 151 13.31 -1.64 -7.29
CA TRP A 151 13.00 -2.88 -7.97
C TRP A 151 11.49 -3.17 -7.92
N MET A 152 10.87 -3.05 -6.73
CA MET A 152 9.43 -3.22 -6.55
C MET A 152 8.64 -2.23 -7.40
N GLY A 153 8.97 -0.94 -7.37
CA GLY A 153 8.30 0.08 -8.19
C GLY A 153 8.37 -0.19 -9.70
N LYS A 154 9.44 -0.87 -10.16
CA LYS A 154 9.59 -1.23 -11.58
C LYS A 154 8.85 -2.53 -11.95
N HIS A 155 8.88 -3.52 -11.08
CA HIS A 155 8.48 -4.90 -11.43
C HIS A 155 7.20 -5.38 -10.75
N CYS A 156 6.78 -4.77 -9.62
CA CYS A 156 5.54 -5.13 -8.98
C CYS A 156 4.34 -4.70 -9.84
N LEU A 157 3.30 -5.52 -9.88
CA LEU A 157 2.03 -5.15 -10.49
C LEU A 157 1.43 -3.94 -9.75
N THR A 158 0.79 -3.05 -10.50
CA THR A 158 -0.08 -2.03 -9.93
C THR A 158 -1.49 -2.60 -9.70
N LEU A 159 -2.30 -1.91 -8.91
CA LEU A 159 -3.67 -2.35 -8.67
C LEU A 159 -4.49 -2.39 -9.96
N GLY A 160 -4.32 -1.40 -10.85
CA GLY A 160 -5.00 -1.35 -12.14
C GLY A 160 -4.61 -2.47 -13.11
N GLU A 161 -3.50 -3.15 -12.85
CA GLU A 161 -3.08 -4.34 -13.61
C GLU A 161 -3.64 -5.64 -13.06
N LEU A 162 -4.31 -5.61 -11.89
CA LEU A 162 -4.94 -6.80 -11.30
C LEU A 162 -6.28 -7.08 -11.99
N ASP A 163 -6.24 -7.86 -13.06
CA ASP A 163 -7.42 -8.44 -13.68
C ASP A 163 -7.76 -9.83 -13.07
N ARG A 164 -8.90 -10.38 -13.49
CA ARG A 164 -9.39 -11.69 -13.03
C ARG A 164 -8.37 -12.82 -13.27
N GLU A 165 -7.72 -12.83 -14.41
CA GLU A 165 -6.76 -13.88 -14.79
C GLU A 165 -5.51 -13.82 -13.92
N ARG A 166 -4.95 -12.64 -13.72
CA ARG A 166 -3.77 -12.40 -12.87
C ARG A 166 -4.04 -12.74 -11.41
N VAL A 167 -5.19 -12.34 -10.88
CA VAL A 167 -5.58 -12.70 -9.50
C VAL A 167 -5.71 -14.21 -9.34
N ALA A 168 -6.33 -14.90 -10.29
CA ALA A 168 -6.42 -16.37 -10.28
C ALA A 168 -5.05 -17.05 -10.41
N ASP A 169 -4.15 -16.50 -11.23
CA ASP A 169 -2.77 -17.00 -11.34
C ASP A 169 -1.98 -16.83 -10.06
N ILE A 170 -2.02 -15.66 -9.47
CA ILE A 170 -1.39 -15.36 -8.18
C ILE A 170 -1.93 -16.32 -7.11
N ASP A 171 -3.25 -16.53 -7.03
CA ASP A 171 -3.85 -17.44 -6.05
C ASP A 171 -3.36 -18.89 -6.21
N ARG A 172 -3.22 -19.39 -7.44
CA ARG A 172 -2.62 -20.70 -7.71
C ARG A 172 -1.18 -20.77 -7.22
N ARG A 173 -0.36 -19.77 -7.54
CA ARG A 173 1.06 -19.69 -7.16
C ARG A 173 1.27 -19.55 -5.66
N LEU A 174 0.33 -18.94 -4.93
CA LEU A 174 0.36 -18.85 -3.46
C LEU A 174 0.28 -20.23 -2.78
N ALA A 175 -0.25 -21.25 -3.45
CA ALA A 175 -0.31 -22.62 -2.93
C ALA A 175 0.97 -23.44 -3.17
N LEU A 176 1.92 -22.91 -3.93
CA LEU A 176 3.16 -23.61 -4.26
C LEU A 176 4.30 -23.18 -3.33
N LYS A 177 5.24 -24.05 -3.05
CA LYS A 177 6.52 -23.73 -2.42
C LYS A 177 7.45 -23.04 -3.44
N LEU A 178 8.63 -22.60 -3.00
CA LEU A 178 9.64 -22.00 -3.89
C LEU A 178 10.21 -22.99 -4.92
N ASP A 179 10.23 -24.28 -4.60
CA ASP A 179 10.64 -25.38 -5.48
C ASP A 179 9.53 -25.82 -6.44
N GLY A 180 8.37 -25.18 -6.44
CA GLY A 180 7.21 -25.52 -7.24
C GLY A 180 6.33 -26.64 -6.68
N ALA A 181 6.75 -27.30 -5.60
CA ALA A 181 5.93 -28.34 -4.95
C ALA A 181 4.72 -27.73 -4.23
N GLN A 182 3.67 -28.54 -4.05
CA GLN A 182 2.48 -28.13 -3.31
C GLN A 182 2.78 -27.87 -1.84
N MET A 183 2.20 -26.81 -1.29
CA MET A 183 2.19 -26.59 0.16
C MET A 183 1.18 -27.51 0.85
N ALA A 184 1.38 -27.72 2.16
CA ALA A 184 0.34 -28.25 3.01
C ALA A 184 -0.93 -27.39 2.93
N ALA A 185 -2.09 -28.00 2.76
CA ALA A 185 -3.36 -27.33 2.50
C ALA A 185 -3.68 -26.22 3.53
N ASN A 186 -3.46 -26.49 4.82
CA ASN A 186 -3.71 -25.51 5.87
C ASN A 186 -2.80 -24.28 5.74
N THR A 187 -1.53 -24.46 5.36
CA THR A 187 -0.59 -23.36 5.14
C THR A 187 -0.99 -22.52 3.92
N ALA A 188 -1.30 -23.18 2.81
CA ALA A 188 -1.77 -22.53 1.60
C ALA A 188 -3.07 -21.72 1.85
N ASN A 189 -4.03 -22.33 2.53
CA ASN A 189 -5.30 -21.67 2.86
C ASN A 189 -5.11 -20.43 3.73
N ARG A 190 -4.24 -20.50 4.76
CA ARG A 190 -3.93 -19.34 5.62
C ARG A 190 -3.37 -18.19 4.81
N ILE A 191 -2.42 -18.45 3.91
CA ILE A 191 -1.81 -17.42 3.07
C ILE A 191 -2.85 -16.82 2.12
N ARG A 192 -3.64 -17.65 1.46
CA ARG A 192 -4.67 -17.24 0.52
C ARG A 192 -5.75 -16.38 1.17
N ILE A 193 -6.21 -16.74 2.36
CA ILE A 193 -7.23 -15.96 3.09
C ILE A 193 -6.75 -14.51 3.28
N VAL A 194 -5.52 -14.31 3.72
CA VAL A 194 -4.96 -12.96 3.93
C VAL A 194 -4.79 -12.22 2.61
N ALA A 195 -4.23 -12.87 1.58
CA ALA A 195 -4.03 -12.26 0.28
C ALA A 195 -5.38 -11.85 -0.36
N ARG A 196 -6.40 -12.69 -0.26
CA ARG A 196 -7.76 -12.41 -0.75
C ARG A 196 -8.42 -11.26 0.00
N ALA A 197 -8.27 -11.20 1.33
CA ALA A 197 -8.79 -10.08 2.11
C ALA A 197 -8.13 -8.75 1.69
N CYS A 198 -6.83 -8.76 1.42
CA CYS A 198 -6.12 -7.60 0.88
C CYS A 198 -6.61 -7.23 -0.53
N VAL A 199 -6.82 -8.20 -1.44
CA VAL A 199 -7.40 -7.92 -2.77
C VAL A 199 -8.84 -7.43 -2.65
N GLN A 200 -9.66 -8.01 -1.78
CA GLN A 200 -11.02 -7.54 -1.54
C GLN A 200 -11.04 -6.08 -1.10
N SER A 201 -10.12 -5.67 -0.23
CA SER A 201 -10.03 -4.27 0.21
C SER A 201 -9.71 -3.30 -0.94
N THR A 202 -9.04 -3.73 -2.01
CA THR A 202 -8.80 -2.92 -3.21
C THR A 202 -10.09 -2.69 -4.00
N ILE A 203 -10.96 -3.70 -4.04
CA ILE A 203 -12.29 -3.63 -4.68
C ILE A 203 -13.19 -2.70 -3.88
N ASP A 204 -13.22 -2.86 -2.56
CA ASP A 204 -14.02 -2.03 -1.65
C ASP A 204 -13.62 -0.55 -1.72
N ALA A 205 -12.34 -0.28 -1.95
CA ALA A 205 -11.81 1.06 -2.19
C ALA A 205 -12.06 1.60 -3.61
N GLY A 206 -12.61 0.80 -4.52
CA GLY A 206 -12.82 1.18 -5.92
C GLY A 206 -11.54 1.28 -6.75
N ALA A 207 -10.45 0.67 -6.28
CA ALA A 207 -9.16 0.70 -6.98
C ALA A 207 -9.11 -0.27 -8.17
N ILE A 208 -9.86 -1.35 -8.10
CA ILE A 208 -10.01 -2.36 -9.16
C ILE A 208 -11.49 -2.68 -9.38
N ALA A 209 -11.80 -3.22 -10.55
CA ALA A 209 -13.15 -3.51 -10.96
C ALA A 209 -13.79 -4.66 -10.13
N ALA A 210 -15.10 -4.58 -9.91
CA ALA A 210 -15.82 -5.53 -9.06
C ALA A 210 -15.89 -6.96 -9.64
N ASP A 211 -15.73 -7.13 -10.95
CA ASP A 211 -15.68 -8.44 -11.61
C ASP A 211 -14.47 -9.29 -11.18
N VAL A 212 -13.40 -8.66 -10.70
CA VAL A 212 -12.27 -9.35 -10.10
C VAL A 212 -12.66 -10.07 -8.81
N ALA A 213 -13.70 -9.59 -8.10
CA ALA A 213 -14.20 -10.21 -6.88
C ALA A 213 -14.62 -11.67 -7.09
N GLU A 214 -15.15 -12.02 -8.27
CA GLU A 214 -15.51 -13.41 -8.57
C GLU A 214 -14.29 -14.34 -8.56
N ALA A 215 -13.12 -13.88 -9.05
CA ALA A 215 -11.90 -14.67 -8.99
C ALA A 215 -11.42 -14.91 -7.55
N VAL A 216 -11.70 -13.95 -6.67
CA VAL A 216 -11.40 -14.06 -5.23
C VAL A 216 -12.33 -15.06 -4.54
N GLN A 217 -13.61 -15.10 -4.92
CA GLN A 217 -14.65 -15.95 -4.28
C GLN A 217 -14.63 -17.42 -4.74
N VAL A 218 -14.41 -17.68 -6.02
CA VAL A 218 -14.44 -19.05 -6.59
C VAL A 218 -13.45 -20.01 -5.91
N ALA A 219 -12.41 -19.51 -5.31
CA ALA A 219 -11.42 -20.31 -4.60
C ALA A 219 -11.79 -20.63 -3.13
N VAL A 220 -12.96 -20.25 -2.64
CA VAL A 220 -13.44 -20.51 -1.25
C VAL A 220 -14.22 -21.83 -1.14
N THR A 221 -14.55 -22.50 -2.25
CA THR A 221 -15.28 -23.78 -2.15
C THR A 221 -14.39 -24.81 -1.46
N PRO A 222 -14.74 -25.30 -0.26
CA PRO A 222 -14.03 -26.42 0.35
C PRO A 222 -14.24 -27.63 -0.59
N GLN A 223 -13.14 -28.17 -1.12
CA GLN A 223 -13.22 -29.51 -1.68
C GLN A 223 -13.76 -30.41 -0.58
N GLY A 224 -14.92 -30.99 -0.84
CA GLY A 224 -15.64 -31.85 0.08
C GLY A 224 -14.69 -32.88 0.70
N ARG A 225 -14.80 -33.02 2.02
CA ARG A 225 -14.23 -34.12 2.76
C ARG A 225 -14.67 -35.41 2.02
N PRO A 226 -13.76 -36.26 1.58
CA PRO A 226 -14.19 -37.58 1.09
C PRO A 226 -14.96 -38.27 2.22
N ASP A 227 -16.17 -38.65 1.90
CA ASP A 227 -17.05 -39.39 2.77
C ASP A 227 -16.34 -40.63 3.29
N GLN A 228 -16.00 -40.66 4.58
CA GLN A 228 -15.55 -41.84 5.27
C GLN A 228 -16.76 -42.61 5.80
N THR A 229 -17.60 -43.07 4.86
CA THR A 229 -18.65 -44.03 5.19
C THR A 229 -18.40 -45.26 4.34
N GLU A 230 -17.49 -46.10 4.76
CA GLU A 230 -17.49 -47.55 4.47
C GLU A 230 -16.45 -48.23 5.37
N ARG A 231 -16.92 -48.64 6.55
CA ARG A 231 -16.56 -49.91 7.19
C ARG A 231 -17.60 -50.26 8.25
#